data_ee83afbccda62a56f3225ad7c506f76f
#
_entry.id   ee83afbccda62a56f3225ad7c506f76f
#
_cell.length_a   1.000
_cell.length_b   1.000
_cell.length_c   1.000
_cell.angle_alpha   90.00
_cell.angle_beta   90.00
_cell.angle_gamma   90.00
#
_symmetry.space_group_name_H-M   'P 1'
#
loop_
_entity.id
_entity.type
_entity.pdbx_description
1 polymer ?
#
loop_
_entity_poly.entity_id
_entity_poly.type
_entity_poly.pdbx_seq_one_letter_code
_entity_poly.pdbx_strand_id
1 'polypeptide(L)'
;KVAEQAAEEARYYMQTTGNKRHALVMRAPNADLARDPRWGRTEESFGEDAFLTAQLTIASVRGLQGNHPRYWKTASLMKHFLANSNEDGRDSTSSDFDTRLFHEYYAYPFYKGITEGGSRAFMAAYNSWNGIPMSIHPCLEEITRKQWGNNGIICTDGGALKLLIEAHKSFPSFAEGAAAVVKATTGQFLDAYVPYVKEALEKGLLT
;
A
#
# COMPACT_ATOMS: atom_id res chain seq x y z
N LYS A 1 -18.09 -5.56 -12.42
CA LYS A 1 -17.85 -6.09 -13.77
C LYS A 1 -16.43 -5.81 -14.27
N VAL A 2 -15.96 -4.53 -14.38
CA VAL A 2 -14.61 -4.23 -14.91
C VAL A 2 -13.52 -4.93 -14.11
N ALA A 3 -13.48 -4.74 -12.81
CA ALA A 3 -12.49 -5.37 -11.92
C ALA A 3 -12.58 -6.92 -11.93
N GLU A 4 -13.77 -7.46 -12.08
CA GLU A 4 -13.98 -8.89 -12.20
C GLU A 4 -13.41 -9.44 -13.51
N GLN A 5 -13.64 -8.75 -14.63
CA GLN A 5 -13.06 -9.10 -15.91
C GLN A 5 -11.52 -9.04 -15.86
N ALA A 6 -10.97 -7.98 -15.28
CA ALA A 6 -9.52 -7.84 -15.11
C ALA A 6 -8.91 -9.00 -14.29
N ALA A 7 -9.62 -9.46 -13.24
CA ALA A 7 -9.18 -10.60 -12.45
C ALA A 7 -9.20 -11.93 -13.25
N GLU A 8 -10.21 -12.12 -14.08
CA GLU A 8 -10.31 -13.30 -14.96
C GLU A 8 -9.20 -13.31 -16.00
N GLU A 9 -8.95 -12.18 -16.65
CA GLU A 9 -7.88 -12.02 -17.63
C GLU A 9 -6.50 -12.26 -17.01
N ALA A 10 -6.24 -11.69 -15.81
CA ALA A 10 -4.98 -11.90 -15.10
C ALA A 10 -4.76 -13.39 -14.77
N ARG A 11 -5.80 -14.08 -14.31
CA ARG A 11 -5.74 -15.51 -14.01
C ARG A 11 -5.55 -16.35 -15.27
N TYR A 12 -6.31 -16.05 -16.31
CA TYR A 12 -6.16 -16.73 -17.61
C TYR A 12 -4.73 -16.57 -18.15
N TYR A 13 -4.23 -15.33 -18.15
CA TYR A 13 -2.88 -15.04 -18.62
C TYR A 13 -1.82 -15.80 -17.83
N MET A 14 -1.90 -15.79 -16.51
CA MET A 14 -0.97 -16.53 -15.66
C MET A 14 -1.01 -18.04 -15.92
N GLN A 15 -2.19 -18.61 -16.14
CA GLN A 15 -2.36 -20.05 -16.36
C GLN A 15 -1.91 -20.50 -17.74
N THR A 16 -2.09 -19.66 -18.77
CA THR A 16 -1.84 -20.02 -20.17
C THR A 16 -0.41 -19.73 -20.62
N THR A 17 0.19 -18.64 -20.14
CA THR A 17 1.53 -18.24 -20.60
C THR A 17 2.66 -18.85 -19.78
N GLY A 18 2.36 -19.47 -18.65
CA GLY A 18 3.38 -19.95 -17.70
C GLY A 18 4.27 -18.84 -17.13
N ASN A 19 3.91 -17.57 -17.36
CA ASN A 19 4.67 -16.41 -16.93
C ASN A 19 4.51 -16.17 -15.44
N LYS A 20 5.43 -16.69 -14.66
CA LYS A 20 5.47 -16.54 -13.19
C LYS A 20 5.66 -15.10 -12.70
N ARG A 21 5.95 -14.14 -13.60
CA ARG A 21 6.08 -12.71 -13.26
C ARG A 21 4.73 -12.03 -13.06
N HIS A 22 3.66 -12.59 -13.61
CA HIS A 22 2.30 -12.08 -13.38
C HIS A 22 1.72 -12.73 -12.13
N ALA A 23 1.92 -12.05 -11.01
CA ALA A 23 1.35 -12.49 -9.74
C ALA A 23 -0.17 -12.28 -9.73
N LEU A 24 -0.87 -13.17 -9.02
CA LEU A 24 -2.31 -13.00 -8.76
C LEU A 24 -2.58 -11.94 -7.67
N VAL A 25 -1.59 -11.17 -7.28
CA VAL A 25 -1.74 -9.98 -6.43
C VAL A 25 -1.80 -8.76 -7.34
N MET A 26 -3.01 -8.23 -7.50
CA MET A 26 -3.26 -7.05 -8.33
C MET A 26 -2.96 -5.79 -7.53
N ARG A 27 -2.03 -4.95 -8.01
CA ARG A 27 -1.71 -3.64 -7.39
C ARG A 27 -2.82 -2.63 -7.71
N ALA A 28 -4.00 -2.94 -7.24
CA ALA A 28 -5.25 -2.22 -7.49
C ALA A 28 -6.28 -2.50 -6.38
N PRO A 29 -7.25 -1.58 -6.19
CA PRO A 29 -7.38 -0.28 -6.83
C PRO A 29 -6.39 0.75 -6.31
N ASN A 30 -6.22 1.85 -7.09
CA ASN A 30 -5.66 3.08 -6.54
C ASN A 30 -6.77 3.75 -5.72
N ALA A 31 -6.54 3.89 -4.41
CA ALA A 31 -7.47 4.49 -3.45
C ALA A 31 -7.01 5.88 -2.99
N ASP A 32 -5.99 6.45 -3.67
CA ASP A 32 -5.58 7.83 -3.47
C ASP A 32 -6.69 8.78 -3.93
N LEU A 33 -6.79 9.94 -3.26
CA LEU A 33 -7.75 10.97 -3.60
C LEU A 33 -7.12 12.01 -4.55
N ALA A 34 -7.76 12.22 -5.70
CA ALA A 34 -7.36 13.21 -6.70
C ALA A 34 -7.79 14.62 -6.27
N ARG A 35 -7.30 15.10 -5.14
CA ARG A 35 -7.68 16.39 -4.54
C ARG A 35 -7.17 17.62 -5.31
N ASP A 36 -6.20 17.44 -6.18
CA ASP A 36 -5.61 18.51 -7.00
C ASP A 36 -5.43 18.01 -8.44
N PRO A 37 -5.98 18.71 -9.44
CA PRO A 37 -5.89 18.29 -10.85
C PRO A 37 -4.46 18.33 -11.42
N ARG A 38 -3.52 18.99 -10.73
CA ARG A 38 -2.09 19.02 -11.11
C ARG A 38 -1.35 17.74 -10.75
N TRP A 39 -1.92 16.90 -9.91
CA TRP A 39 -1.29 15.63 -9.58
C TRP A 39 -1.15 14.73 -10.82
N GLY A 40 0.08 14.31 -11.14
CA GLY A 40 0.43 13.59 -12.37
C GLY A 40 -0.12 12.17 -12.49
N ARG A 41 -0.84 11.65 -11.46
CA ARG A 41 -1.47 10.32 -11.45
C ARG A 41 -2.98 10.38 -11.18
N THR A 42 -3.59 11.52 -11.42
CA THR A 42 -5.04 11.73 -11.24
C THR A 42 -5.87 10.69 -12.00
N GLU A 43 -5.45 10.29 -13.19
CA GLU A 43 -6.14 9.28 -14.02
C GLU A 43 -6.16 7.87 -13.42
N GLU A 44 -5.29 7.56 -12.46
CA GLU A 44 -5.32 6.27 -11.77
C GLU A 44 -6.38 6.22 -10.66
N SER A 45 -6.90 7.36 -10.22
CA SER A 45 -7.79 7.49 -9.07
C SER A 45 -9.26 7.53 -9.47
N PHE A 46 -10.14 7.41 -8.47
CA PHE A 46 -11.60 7.51 -8.67
C PHE A 46 -12.16 8.93 -8.48
N GLY A 47 -11.32 9.90 -8.13
CA GLY A 47 -11.69 11.29 -7.95
C GLY A 47 -11.31 11.84 -6.57
N GLU A 48 -11.81 13.03 -6.26
CA GLU A 48 -11.49 13.76 -5.03
C GLU A 48 -12.43 13.47 -3.87
N ASP A 49 -13.63 12.97 -4.16
CA ASP A 49 -14.64 12.67 -3.14
C ASP A 49 -14.29 11.36 -2.41
N ALA A 50 -14.11 11.45 -1.09
CA ALA A 50 -13.70 10.32 -0.27
C ALA A 50 -14.77 9.23 -0.21
N PHE A 51 -16.06 9.59 -0.19
CA PHE A 51 -17.14 8.62 -0.15
C PHE A 51 -17.28 7.87 -1.48
N LEU A 52 -17.31 8.58 -2.60
CA LEU A 52 -17.37 7.98 -3.93
C LEU A 52 -16.16 7.06 -4.15
N THR A 53 -14.95 7.54 -3.84
CA THR A 53 -13.72 6.74 -3.95
C THR A 53 -13.80 5.49 -3.09
N ALA A 54 -14.32 5.57 -1.87
CA ALA A 54 -14.51 4.40 -1.01
C ALA A 54 -15.50 3.39 -1.61
N GLN A 55 -16.64 3.83 -2.16
CA GLN A 55 -17.61 2.94 -2.80
C GLN A 55 -17.01 2.23 -4.02
N LEU A 56 -16.29 2.94 -4.86
CA LEU A 56 -15.61 2.37 -6.03
C LEU A 56 -14.45 1.44 -5.62
N THR A 57 -13.74 1.77 -4.53
CA THR A 57 -12.71 0.90 -3.93
C THR A 57 -13.32 -0.42 -3.45
N ILE A 58 -14.43 -0.39 -2.68
CA ILE A 58 -15.15 -1.60 -2.25
C ILE A 58 -15.55 -2.45 -3.45
N ALA A 59 -16.18 -1.83 -4.46
CA ALA A 59 -16.64 -2.53 -5.64
C ALA A 59 -15.48 -3.16 -6.44
N SER A 60 -14.35 -2.46 -6.53
CA SER A 60 -13.15 -2.93 -7.21
C SER A 60 -12.49 -4.09 -6.45
N VAL A 61 -12.33 -3.98 -5.14
CA VAL A 61 -11.79 -5.06 -4.29
C VAL A 61 -12.64 -6.32 -4.43
N ARG A 62 -13.96 -6.21 -4.27
CA ARG A 62 -14.87 -7.34 -4.43
C ARG A 62 -14.82 -7.96 -5.83
N GLY A 63 -14.75 -7.13 -6.86
CA GLY A 63 -14.62 -7.60 -8.24
C GLY A 63 -13.31 -8.36 -8.50
N LEU A 64 -12.18 -7.84 -8.02
CA LEU A 64 -10.87 -8.48 -8.14
C LEU A 64 -10.81 -9.82 -7.39
N GLN A 65 -11.36 -9.88 -6.19
CA GLN A 65 -11.33 -11.08 -5.35
C GLN A 65 -12.40 -12.12 -5.73
N GLY A 66 -13.51 -11.65 -6.30
CA GLY A 66 -14.66 -12.50 -6.59
C GLY A 66 -15.47 -12.86 -5.34
N ASN A 67 -16.46 -13.73 -5.51
CA ASN A 67 -17.43 -14.08 -4.46
C ASN A 67 -17.35 -15.55 -4.03
N HIS A 68 -16.31 -16.29 -4.44
CA HIS A 68 -16.19 -17.69 -4.02
C HIS A 68 -15.85 -17.78 -2.51
N PRO A 69 -16.52 -18.62 -1.72
CA PRO A 69 -16.38 -18.60 -0.26
C PRO A 69 -14.99 -19.02 0.25
N ARG A 70 -14.20 -19.69 -0.58
CA ARG A 70 -12.87 -20.21 -0.19
C ARG A 70 -11.72 -19.69 -1.03
N TYR A 71 -11.93 -19.37 -2.30
CA TYR A 71 -10.87 -19.04 -3.24
C TYR A 71 -11.10 -17.67 -3.88
N TRP A 72 -10.08 -16.84 -3.89
CA TRP A 72 -10.11 -15.59 -4.63
C TRP A 72 -9.70 -15.80 -6.09
N LYS A 73 -10.28 -15.00 -6.98
CA LYS A 73 -9.78 -14.89 -8.36
C LYS A 73 -8.39 -14.31 -8.40
N THR A 74 -8.22 -13.15 -7.77
CA THR A 74 -6.94 -12.48 -7.51
C THR A 74 -7.00 -11.87 -6.11
N ALA A 75 -5.86 -11.45 -5.57
CA ALA A 75 -5.83 -10.64 -4.35
C ALA A 75 -5.73 -9.16 -4.72
N SER A 76 -6.58 -8.33 -4.12
CA SER A 76 -6.47 -6.88 -4.21
C SER A 76 -5.36 -6.38 -3.30
N LEU A 77 -4.49 -5.50 -3.82
CA LEU A 77 -3.49 -4.75 -3.07
C LEU A 77 -3.72 -3.27 -3.35
N MET A 78 -4.43 -2.61 -2.43
CA MET A 78 -4.76 -1.18 -2.57
C MET A 78 -3.51 -0.31 -2.47
N LYS A 79 -3.52 0.85 -3.13
CA LYS A 79 -2.37 1.76 -3.14
C LYS A 79 -2.82 3.22 -3.24
N HIS A 80 -1.96 4.17 -2.84
CA HIS A 80 -0.78 4.08 -2.02
C HIS A 80 -1.10 4.66 -0.64
N PHE A 81 -0.98 3.88 0.39
CA PHE A 81 -1.30 4.31 1.74
C PHE A 81 -0.12 5.09 2.34
N LEU A 82 -0.18 6.37 2.56
CA LEU A 82 -1.32 7.26 2.63
C LEU A 82 -0.95 8.63 2.05
N ALA A 83 -1.98 9.34 1.51
CA ALA A 83 -1.87 10.75 1.09
C ALA A 83 -0.78 11.00 0.04
N ASN A 84 -0.61 10.07 -0.92
CA ASN A 84 0.35 10.14 -2.03
C ASN A 84 -0.28 10.88 -3.23
N SER A 85 -0.68 12.14 -3.05
CA SER A 85 -1.33 12.94 -4.10
C SER A 85 -0.44 14.09 -4.59
N ASN A 86 0.88 13.87 -4.58
CA ASN A 86 1.89 14.80 -5.09
C ASN A 86 3.06 14.01 -5.69
N GLU A 87 3.35 14.20 -6.97
CA GLU A 87 4.48 13.55 -7.63
C GLU A 87 5.80 14.30 -7.45
N ASP A 88 5.73 15.64 -7.30
CA ASP A 88 6.92 16.45 -7.15
C ASP A 88 7.56 16.22 -5.77
N GLY A 89 8.76 15.62 -5.77
CA GLY A 89 9.48 15.30 -4.55
C GLY A 89 8.83 14.23 -3.68
N ARG A 90 7.94 13.42 -4.21
CA ARG A 90 7.22 12.35 -3.46
C ARG A 90 8.12 11.41 -2.68
N ASP A 91 9.37 11.31 -3.10
CA ASP A 91 10.39 10.44 -2.48
C ASP A 91 10.79 10.87 -1.06
N SER A 92 10.52 12.14 -0.70
CA SER A 92 10.93 12.71 0.60
C SER A 92 9.97 13.76 1.17
N THR A 93 8.90 14.11 0.46
CA THR A 93 7.94 15.10 0.95
C THR A 93 7.10 14.55 2.10
N SER A 94 6.60 15.45 2.95
CA SER A 94 5.65 15.13 4.01
C SER A 94 4.28 15.73 3.70
N SER A 95 3.25 14.94 3.86
CA SER A 95 1.86 15.37 3.85
C SER A 95 1.44 15.62 5.29
N ASP A 96 1.32 16.90 5.70
CA ASP A 96 1.09 17.24 7.09
C ASP A 96 -0.38 17.62 7.31
N PHE A 97 -1.05 16.87 8.17
CA PHE A 97 -2.45 17.08 8.51
C PHE A 97 -2.80 16.35 9.82
N ASP A 98 -3.92 16.76 10.41
CA ASP A 98 -4.38 16.24 11.68
C ASP A 98 -5.06 14.87 11.59
N THR A 99 -5.31 14.27 12.75
CA THR A 99 -5.95 12.95 12.88
C THR A 99 -7.37 12.95 12.32
N ARG A 100 -8.08 14.08 12.37
CA ARG A 100 -9.43 14.17 11.83
C ARG A 100 -9.42 14.01 10.31
N LEU A 101 -8.53 14.75 9.63
CA LEU A 101 -8.39 14.67 8.18
C LEU A 101 -7.85 13.28 7.75
N PHE A 102 -7.03 12.65 8.60
CA PHE A 102 -6.64 11.25 8.40
C PHE A 102 -7.88 10.36 8.28
N HIS A 103 -8.75 10.35 9.31
CA HIS A 103 -9.89 9.42 9.35
C HIS A 103 -11.02 9.79 8.39
N GLU A 104 -11.34 11.08 8.27
CA GLU A 104 -12.50 11.53 7.49
C GLU A 104 -12.22 11.64 5.98
N TYR A 105 -10.95 11.71 5.58
CA TYR A 105 -10.59 11.96 4.18
C TYR A 105 -9.58 10.94 3.66
N TYR A 106 -8.29 11.07 3.96
CA TYR A 106 -7.25 10.30 3.29
C TYR A 106 -7.30 8.79 3.54
N ALA A 107 -7.59 8.38 4.76
CA ALA A 107 -7.64 6.95 5.12
C ALA A 107 -9.00 6.31 4.85
N TYR A 108 -10.06 7.10 4.63
CA TYR A 108 -11.42 6.60 4.51
C TYR A 108 -11.62 5.56 3.38
N PRO A 109 -11.10 5.76 2.14
CA PRO A 109 -11.20 4.74 1.09
C PRO A 109 -10.47 3.44 1.44
N PHE A 110 -9.31 3.51 2.08
CA PHE A 110 -8.56 2.33 2.53
C PHE A 110 -9.29 1.59 3.65
N TYR A 111 -9.79 2.32 4.65
CA TYR A 111 -10.60 1.76 5.72
C TYR A 111 -11.78 0.97 5.18
N LYS A 112 -12.55 1.56 4.28
CA LYS A 112 -13.69 0.91 3.64
C LYS A 112 -13.30 -0.26 2.74
N GLY A 113 -12.21 -0.13 2.01
CA GLY A 113 -11.66 -1.21 1.19
C GLY A 113 -11.27 -2.43 2.02
N ILE A 114 -10.74 -2.24 3.24
CA ILE A 114 -10.41 -3.32 4.18
C ILE A 114 -11.69 -3.87 4.84
N THR A 115 -12.45 -3.02 5.52
CA THR A 115 -13.54 -3.46 6.41
C THR A 115 -14.79 -3.91 5.67
N GLU A 116 -15.11 -3.29 4.54
CA GLU A 116 -16.30 -3.61 3.74
C GLU A 116 -15.96 -4.30 2.40
N GLY A 117 -14.84 -3.90 1.77
CA GLY A 117 -14.37 -4.54 0.53
C GLY A 117 -13.75 -5.92 0.76
N GLY A 118 -13.18 -6.14 1.94
CA GLY A 118 -12.49 -7.38 2.30
C GLY A 118 -11.07 -7.47 1.73
N SER A 119 -10.44 -6.33 1.37
CA SER A 119 -9.03 -6.33 1.00
C SER A 119 -8.16 -6.71 2.19
N ARG A 120 -7.15 -7.54 1.93
CA ARG A 120 -6.17 -7.96 2.94
C ARG A 120 -4.76 -7.50 2.60
N ALA A 121 -4.62 -6.56 1.67
CA ALA A 121 -3.31 -6.03 1.30
C ALA A 121 -3.40 -4.57 0.88
N PHE A 122 -2.38 -3.80 1.26
CA PHE A 122 -2.15 -2.46 0.74
C PHE A 122 -0.67 -2.12 0.70
N MET A 123 -0.33 -1.11 -0.09
CA MET A 123 1.02 -0.61 -0.31
C MET A 123 1.20 0.70 0.44
N ALA A 124 2.21 0.78 1.30
CA ALA A 124 2.61 2.02 1.94
C ALA A 124 3.22 2.98 0.90
N ALA A 125 2.84 4.25 0.98
CA ALA A 125 3.31 5.29 0.06
C ALA A 125 4.78 5.67 0.29
N TYR A 126 5.37 6.39 -0.68
CA TYR A 126 6.74 6.89 -0.54
C TYR A 126 6.86 8.04 0.45
N ASN A 127 5.89 8.95 0.43
CA ASN A 127 5.92 10.17 1.24
C ASN A 127 5.85 9.90 2.75
N SER A 128 6.11 10.94 3.51
CA SER A 128 5.85 10.95 4.96
C SER A 128 4.44 11.44 5.28
N TRP A 129 3.95 11.09 6.45
CA TRP A 129 2.86 11.77 7.13
C TRP A 129 3.39 12.37 8.43
N ASN A 130 3.22 13.69 8.59
CA ASN A 130 3.74 14.44 9.74
C ASN A 130 5.21 14.13 10.04
N GLY A 131 6.04 14.11 8.99
CA GLY A 131 7.48 13.89 9.07
C GLY A 131 7.95 12.44 9.18
N ILE A 132 7.04 11.46 9.35
CA ILE A 132 7.41 10.03 9.44
C ILE A 132 7.09 9.33 8.11
N PRO A 133 8.08 8.71 7.44
CA PRO A 133 7.84 7.97 6.20
C PRO A 133 6.78 6.88 6.36
N MET A 134 5.87 6.77 5.38
CA MET A 134 4.73 5.86 5.51
C MET A 134 5.12 4.39 5.68
N SER A 135 6.23 3.95 5.08
CA SER A 135 6.71 2.55 5.20
C SER A 135 7.13 2.14 6.63
N ILE A 136 7.32 3.13 7.53
CA ILE A 136 7.68 2.93 8.94
C ILE A 136 6.72 3.63 9.91
N HIS A 137 5.61 4.16 9.39
CA HIS A 137 4.71 4.98 10.21
C HIS A 137 3.94 4.15 11.24
N PRO A 138 3.86 4.58 12.52
CA PRO A 138 3.16 3.84 13.57
C PRO A 138 1.69 3.52 13.27
N CYS A 139 1.01 4.33 12.43
CA CYS A 139 -0.38 4.07 12.05
C CYS A 139 -0.58 2.73 11.34
N LEU A 140 0.46 2.15 10.75
CA LEU A 140 0.40 0.83 10.12
C LEU A 140 0.03 -0.25 11.15
N GLU A 141 0.63 -0.20 12.32
CA GLU A 141 0.30 -1.10 13.44
C GLU A 141 -0.94 -0.62 14.20
N GLU A 142 -0.90 0.63 14.72
CA GLU A 142 -1.87 1.12 15.68
C GLU A 142 -3.27 1.28 15.09
N ILE A 143 -3.35 1.67 13.83
CA ILE A 143 -4.64 1.92 13.18
C ILE A 143 -5.03 0.76 12.28
N THR A 144 -4.18 0.43 11.29
CA THR A 144 -4.63 -0.55 10.28
C THR A 144 -4.69 -1.96 10.81
N ARG A 145 -3.76 -2.37 11.69
CA ARG A 145 -3.77 -3.70 12.31
C ARG A 145 -4.75 -3.75 13.48
N LYS A 146 -4.55 -2.89 14.49
CA LYS A 146 -5.28 -2.99 15.77
C LYS A 146 -6.72 -2.51 15.67
N GLN A 147 -6.98 -1.40 14.98
CA GLN A 147 -8.33 -0.84 14.93
C GLN A 147 -9.16 -1.36 13.74
N TRP A 148 -8.57 -1.46 12.54
CA TRP A 148 -9.29 -1.92 11.35
C TRP A 148 -9.27 -3.44 11.19
N GLY A 149 -8.45 -4.15 11.96
CA GLY A 149 -8.35 -5.60 11.89
C GLY A 149 -7.66 -6.13 10.63
N ASN A 150 -6.83 -5.33 9.96
CA ASN A 150 -6.08 -5.80 8.80
C ASN A 150 -5.05 -6.86 9.24
N ASN A 151 -5.33 -8.11 8.94
CA ASN A 151 -4.45 -9.25 9.23
C ASN A 151 -3.67 -9.74 7.99
N GLY A 152 -3.69 -8.96 6.91
CA GLY A 152 -3.06 -9.32 5.65
C GLY A 152 -1.68 -8.67 5.45
N ILE A 153 -1.33 -8.43 4.20
CA ILE A 153 -0.01 -7.94 3.80
C ILE A 153 -0.02 -6.40 3.77
N ILE A 154 1.01 -5.82 4.38
CA ILE A 154 1.43 -4.44 4.09
C ILE A 154 2.74 -4.57 3.31
N CYS A 155 2.81 -3.99 2.12
CA CYS A 155 4.05 -3.96 1.35
C CYS A 155 4.60 -2.55 1.23
N THR A 156 5.89 -2.44 0.95
CA THR A 156 6.49 -1.18 0.50
C THR A 156 6.09 -0.90 -0.95
N ASP A 157 6.17 0.35 -1.38
CA ASP A 157 6.27 0.66 -2.80
C ASP A 157 7.68 0.33 -3.33
N GLY A 158 7.87 0.30 -4.65
CA GLY A 158 9.12 -0.11 -5.28
C GLY A 158 10.27 0.85 -4.97
N GLY A 159 11.36 0.35 -4.39
CA GLY A 159 12.50 1.16 -4.01
C GLY A 159 12.36 1.92 -2.68
N ALA A 160 11.28 1.77 -1.94
CA ALA A 160 11.02 2.56 -0.73
C ALA A 160 12.09 2.37 0.37
N LEU A 161 12.69 1.18 0.50
CA LEU A 161 13.79 0.98 1.44
C LEU A 161 14.99 1.88 1.10
N LYS A 162 15.31 2.00 -0.19
CA LYS A 162 16.37 2.91 -0.65
C LYS A 162 16.03 4.36 -0.31
N LEU A 163 14.78 4.76 -0.50
CA LEU A 163 14.34 6.13 -0.21
C LEU A 163 14.42 6.49 1.27
N LEU A 164 14.18 5.54 2.19
CA LEU A 164 14.38 5.77 3.63
C LEU A 164 15.81 6.22 3.96
N ILE A 165 16.80 5.75 3.22
CA ILE A 165 18.21 6.04 3.46
C ILE A 165 18.66 7.26 2.66
N GLU A 166 18.38 7.28 1.35
CA GLU A 166 18.96 8.28 0.44
C GLU A 166 18.14 9.58 0.35
N ALA A 167 16.81 9.49 0.42
CA ALA A 167 15.92 10.64 0.26
C ALA A 167 15.42 11.18 1.60
N HIS A 168 14.76 10.34 2.40
CA HIS A 168 14.29 10.71 3.75
C HIS A 168 15.42 10.86 4.77
N LYS A 169 16.57 10.19 4.54
CA LYS A 169 17.72 10.19 5.46
C LYS A 169 17.36 9.78 6.89
N SER A 170 16.41 8.86 7.01
CA SER A 170 15.84 8.43 8.30
C SER A 170 16.76 7.48 9.06
N PHE A 171 17.65 6.76 8.37
CA PHE A 171 18.57 5.78 8.97
C PHE A 171 19.95 5.88 8.33
N PRO A 172 21.02 5.58 9.08
CA PRO A 172 22.39 5.62 8.55
C PRO A 172 22.75 4.41 7.69
N SER A 173 21.99 3.31 7.76
CA SER A 173 22.24 2.09 7.00
C SER A 173 20.98 1.40 6.51
N PHE A 174 21.11 0.61 5.45
CA PHE A 174 20.03 -0.21 4.93
C PHE A 174 19.54 -1.28 5.92
N ALA A 175 20.43 -1.82 6.75
CA ALA A 175 20.05 -2.80 7.78
C ALA A 175 19.13 -2.20 8.84
N GLU A 176 19.42 -0.98 9.31
CA GLU A 176 18.56 -0.27 10.25
C GLU A 176 17.23 0.13 9.62
N GLY A 177 17.24 0.61 8.38
CA GLY A 177 16.03 0.90 7.63
C GLY A 177 15.16 -0.33 7.43
N ALA A 178 15.75 -1.46 7.02
CA ALA A 178 15.04 -2.72 6.86
C ALA A 178 14.44 -3.22 8.18
N ALA A 179 15.21 -3.12 9.27
CA ALA A 179 14.71 -3.48 10.61
C ALA A 179 13.52 -2.61 11.02
N ALA A 180 13.57 -1.30 10.77
CA ALA A 180 12.48 -0.38 11.08
C ALA A 180 11.21 -0.71 10.27
N VAL A 181 11.34 -1.01 8.98
CA VAL A 181 10.21 -1.41 8.11
C VAL A 181 9.56 -2.70 8.62
N VAL A 182 10.36 -3.71 8.98
CA VAL A 182 9.82 -4.97 9.55
C VAL A 182 9.10 -4.70 10.88
N LYS A 183 9.70 -3.91 11.78
CA LYS A 183 9.09 -3.54 13.06
C LYS A 183 7.80 -2.73 12.91
N ALA A 184 7.67 -1.96 11.83
CA ALA A 184 6.43 -1.26 11.48
C ALA A 184 5.35 -2.18 10.88
N THR A 185 5.52 -3.50 10.97
CA THR A 185 4.60 -4.53 10.45
C THR A 185 4.48 -4.62 8.93
N THR A 186 5.36 -3.99 8.20
CA THR A 186 5.46 -4.15 6.74
C THR A 186 6.10 -5.50 6.44
N GLY A 187 5.30 -6.42 5.91
CA GLY A 187 5.70 -7.83 5.74
C GLY A 187 6.25 -8.16 4.35
N GLN A 188 6.20 -7.23 3.40
CA GLN A 188 6.69 -7.45 2.05
C GLN A 188 7.40 -6.19 1.51
N PHE A 189 8.57 -6.39 0.96
CA PHE A 189 9.32 -5.34 0.28
C PHE A 189 9.25 -5.55 -1.23
N LEU A 190 9.11 -4.47 -1.99
CA LEU A 190 9.28 -4.45 -3.44
C LEU A 190 10.70 -4.00 -3.82
N ASP A 191 11.68 -4.48 -3.06
CA ASP A 191 13.10 -4.14 -3.13
C ASP A 191 13.98 -5.37 -3.00
N ALA A 192 15.28 -5.21 -3.29
CA ALA A 192 16.31 -6.17 -2.95
C ALA A 192 16.70 -6.06 -1.47
N TYR A 193 15.88 -6.55 -0.57
CA TYR A 193 15.99 -6.37 0.88
C TYR A 193 16.68 -7.51 1.64
N VAL A 194 16.78 -8.70 1.05
CA VAL A 194 17.26 -9.91 1.74
C VAL A 194 18.64 -9.75 2.39
N PRO A 195 19.65 -9.15 1.74
CA PRO A 195 20.95 -8.90 2.38
C PRO A 195 20.82 -8.02 3.63
N TYR A 196 20.01 -6.99 3.57
CA TYR A 196 19.85 -6.01 4.66
C TYR A 196 19.08 -6.55 5.85
N VAL A 197 18.09 -7.42 5.62
CA VAL A 197 17.39 -8.12 6.70
C VAL A 197 18.30 -9.14 7.37
N LYS A 198 19.14 -9.86 6.61
CA LYS A 198 20.17 -10.76 7.17
C LYS A 198 21.15 -9.99 8.05
N GLU A 199 21.69 -8.89 7.55
CA GLU A 199 22.59 -8.02 8.30
C GLU A 199 21.91 -7.48 9.58
N ALA A 200 20.63 -7.11 9.50
CA ALA A 200 19.86 -6.65 10.66
C ALA A 200 19.72 -7.73 11.74
N LEU A 201 19.52 -9.00 11.34
CA LEU A 201 19.49 -10.15 12.25
C LEU A 201 20.88 -10.38 12.89
N GLU A 202 21.94 -10.37 12.09
CA GLU A 202 23.33 -10.54 12.57
C GLU A 202 23.74 -9.44 13.58
N LYS A 203 23.25 -8.22 13.38
CA LYS A 203 23.47 -7.09 14.29
C LYS A 203 22.52 -7.05 15.49
N GLY A 204 21.59 -7.99 15.62
CA GLY A 204 20.59 -7.99 16.71
C GLY A 204 19.56 -6.86 16.61
N LEU A 205 19.40 -6.24 15.44
CA LEU A 205 18.38 -5.22 15.19
C LEU A 205 16.98 -5.85 15.01
N LEU A 206 16.94 -7.12 14.64
CA LEU A 206 15.75 -7.99 14.55
C LEU A 206 16.01 -9.28 15.33
N THR A 207 14.94 -9.90 15.85
CA THR A 207 14.96 -11.18 16.58
C THR A 207 14.06 -12.19 15.87
#